data_15645d37e53a9e6cb341bd7bfff3289d
#
_entry.id   15645d37e53a9e6cb341bd7bfff3289d
#
_cell.length_a   1.000
_cell.length_b   1.000
_cell.length_c   1.000
_cell.angle_alpha   90.00
_cell.angle_beta   90.00
_cell.angle_gamma   90.00
#
_symmetry.space_group_name_H-M   'P 1'
#
loop_
_entity.id
_entity.type
_entity.pdbx_description
1 polymer ?
#
loop_
_entity_poly.entity_id
_entity_poly.type
_entity_poly.pdbx_seq_one_letter_code
_entity_poly.pdbx_strand_id
1 'polypeptide(L)'
;DDGKKFGVNITYVYQEKPRGISHAIRLCKEFVGNDKFIVYLGDNVLRKNLADYTKKFSSSSLDAMILLCEVDNPSKFGVAYIDTEDPLKIKNIIEKPKNPTSNLAVIGVYFLTPKIFDIIDNLKPSMRGELEITDALQLLMDKGNAIAYDTVTGWWKDTGTPDDIIHANRLVLDSIGTEEQFLTEKDASIKDNIIIGSNTEISQDSSIIGPAIIGKNCKIRNTVRLGPYV
;
A
#
# COMPACT_ATOMS: atom_id res chain seq x y z
N ASP A 1 -9.17 19.98 -1.05
CA ASP A 1 -7.91 20.57 -0.57
C ASP A 1 -6.86 20.45 -1.68
N ASP A 2 -6.07 21.49 -1.91
CA ASP A 2 -5.05 21.56 -2.97
C ASP A 2 -3.68 20.97 -2.54
N GLY A 3 -3.59 20.42 -1.35
CA GLY A 3 -2.38 19.77 -0.81
C GLY A 3 -1.36 20.71 -0.16
N LYS A 4 -1.53 22.02 -0.25
CA LYS A 4 -0.57 23.00 0.33
C LYS A 4 -0.29 22.76 1.80
N LYS A 5 -1.29 22.35 2.56
CA LYS A 5 -1.14 21.99 3.98
C LYS A 5 -0.10 20.89 4.22
N PHE A 6 0.14 20.04 3.24
CA PHE A 6 1.10 18.93 3.30
C PHE A 6 2.39 19.22 2.48
N GLY A 7 2.54 20.44 1.96
CA GLY A 7 3.69 20.81 1.14
C GLY A 7 3.70 20.16 -0.25
N VAL A 8 2.54 19.74 -0.76
CA VAL A 8 2.37 19.12 -2.08
C VAL A 8 1.30 19.83 -2.90
N ASN A 9 1.32 19.65 -4.22
CA ASN A 9 0.24 20.08 -5.11
C ASN A 9 -0.63 18.89 -5.47
N ILE A 10 -1.94 18.99 -5.24
CA ILE A 10 -2.92 17.92 -5.57
C ILE A 10 -3.75 18.37 -6.77
N THR A 11 -3.76 17.53 -7.81
CA THR A 11 -4.63 17.65 -8.97
C THR A 11 -5.62 16.50 -8.97
N TYR A 12 -6.91 16.81 -9.10
CA TYR A 12 -7.97 15.81 -9.14
C TYR A 12 -8.31 15.46 -10.58
N VAL A 13 -8.23 14.17 -10.93
CA VAL A 13 -8.63 13.66 -12.23
C VAL A 13 -9.88 12.80 -12.05
N TYR A 14 -10.96 13.14 -12.74
CA TYR A 14 -12.22 12.43 -12.60
C TYR A 14 -12.29 11.21 -13.54
N GLN A 15 -12.58 10.05 -12.97
CA GLN A 15 -12.86 8.82 -13.70
C GLN A 15 -14.38 8.57 -13.71
N GLU A 16 -15.05 8.84 -14.82
CA GLU A 16 -16.51 8.74 -14.94
C GLU A 16 -17.05 7.32 -14.68
N LYS A 17 -16.32 6.30 -15.13
CA LYS A 17 -16.67 4.88 -14.95
C LYS A 17 -15.45 4.08 -14.54
N PRO A 18 -15.56 3.20 -13.52
CA PRO A 18 -14.46 2.33 -13.09
C PRO A 18 -14.20 1.24 -14.15
N ARG A 19 -13.21 1.48 -15.02
CA ARG A 19 -12.83 0.56 -16.11
C ARG A 19 -11.45 -0.07 -15.87
N GLY A 20 -11.04 -0.20 -14.62
CA GLY A 20 -9.76 -0.75 -14.21
C GLY A 20 -8.69 0.31 -13.95
N ILE A 21 -7.57 -0.16 -13.37
CA ILE A 21 -6.45 0.69 -12.93
C ILE A 21 -5.76 1.35 -14.12
N SER A 22 -5.50 0.60 -15.20
CA SER A 22 -4.88 1.16 -16.40
C SER A 22 -5.71 2.28 -17.03
N HIS A 23 -7.05 2.21 -16.95
CA HIS A 23 -7.90 3.30 -17.40
C HIS A 23 -7.70 4.57 -16.54
N ALA A 24 -7.60 4.43 -15.23
CA ALA A 24 -7.32 5.57 -14.34
C ALA A 24 -5.95 6.19 -14.64
N ILE A 25 -4.93 5.37 -14.84
CA ILE A 25 -3.57 5.81 -15.23
C ILE A 25 -3.63 6.59 -16.53
N ARG A 26 -4.34 6.10 -17.54
CA ARG A 26 -4.48 6.76 -18.85
C ARG A 26 -5.03 8.17 -18.76
N LEU A 27 -6.00 8.40 -17.87
CA LEU A 27 -6.58 9.73 -17.65
C LEU A 27 -5.56 10.75 -17.08
N CYS A 28 -4.48 10.28 -16.47
CA CYS A 28 -3.43 11.11 -15.92
C CYS A 28 -2.30 11.44 -16.92
N LYS A 29 -2.40 11.01 -18.20
CA LYS A 29 -1.34 11.16 -19.22
C LYS A 29 -0.83 12.60 -19.35
N GLU A 30 -1.74 13.56 -19.47
CA GLU A 30 -1.39 14.97 -19.61
C GLU A 30 -0.74 15.54 -18.33
N PHE A 31 -1.21 15.10 -17.16
CA PHE A 31 -0.64 15.50 -15.87
C PHE A 31 0.78 14.98 -15.67
N VAL A 32 1.04 13.74 -16.06
CA VAL A 32 2.34 13.08 -15.94
C VAL A 32 3.36 13.64 -16.94
N GLY A 33 2.92 13.93 -18.15
CA GLY A 33 3.81 14.38 -19.23
C GLY A 33 4.89 13.36 -19.56
N ASN A 34 6.16 13.77 -19.49
CA ASN A 34 7.31 12.94 -19.83
C ASN A 34 8.10 12.41 -18.60
N ASP A 35 7.59 12.63 -17.41
CA ASP A 35 8.30 12.27 -16.19
C ASP A 35 8.08 10.81 -15.78
N LYS A 36 9.06 10.24 -15.07
CA LYS A 36 8.84 9.01 -14.31
C LYS A 36 7.86 9.28 -13.19
N PHE A 37 6.96 8.36 -12.92
CA PHE A 37 5.92 8.55 -11.92
C PHE A 37 5.64 7.27 -11.11
N ILE A 38 4.95 7.45 -10.01
CA ILE A 38 4.50 6.37 -9.13
C ILE A 38 2.98 6.34 -9.14
N VAL A 39 2.43 5.15 -9.32
CA VAL A 39 1.02 4.88 -9.05
C VAL A 39 0.96 4.19 -7.69
N TYR A 40 0.15 4.74 -6.80
CA TYR A 40 -0.08 4.20 -5.47
C TYR A 40 -1.59 4.04 -5.25
N LEU A 41 -2.06 2.82 -5.08
CA LEU A 41 -3.48 2.56 -4.81
C LEU A 41 -3.81 2.92 -3.37
N GLY A 42 -4.87 3.70 -3.17
CA GLY A 42 -5.23 4.30 -1.88
C GLY A 42 -5.65 3.32 -0.78
N ASP A 43 -5.91 2.07 -1.14
CA ASP A 43 -6.25 0.95 -0.24
C ASP A 43 -5.03 0.12 0.19
N ASN A 44 -3.83 0.48 -0.24
CA ASN A 44 -2.61 -0.22 0.13
C ASN A 44 -1.90 0.47 1.30
N VAL A 45 -1.51 -0.30 2.31
CA VAL A 45 -0.75 0.17 3.47
C VAL A 45 0.56 -0.59 3.54
N LEU A 46 1.68 0.14 3.59
CA LEU A 46 3.03 -0.40 3.71
C LEU A 46 3.68 0.10 5.01
N ARG A 47 4.41 -0.78 5.70
CA ARG A 47 5.20 -0.38 6.86
C ARG A 47 6.34 0.55 6.49
N LYS A 48 7.06 0.24 5.41
CA LYS A 48 8.22 1.00 4.97
C LYS A 48 7.82 2.07 3.96
N ASN A 49 8.43 3.24 4.05
CA ASN A 49 8.22 4.29 3.06
C ASN A 49 8.81 3.90 1.69
N LEU A 50 8.43 4.64 0.66
CA LEU A 50 8.84 4.36 -0.72
C LEU A 50 10.19 4.99 -1.14
N ALA A 51 10.88 5.71 -0.25
CA ALA A 51 12.05 6.52 -0.63
C ALA A 51 13.15 5.70 -1.30
N ASP A 52 13.49 4.52 -0.75
CA ASP A 52 14.54 3.66 -1.29
C ASP A 52 14.15 3.12 -2.68
N TYR A 53 12.91 2.67 -2.84
CA TYR A 53 12.38 2.19 -4.12
C TYR A 53 12.34 3.30 -5.16
N THR A 54 11.90 4.50 -4.76
CA THR A 54 11.87 5.68 -5.62
C THR A 54 13.26 6.04 -6.10
N LYS A 55 14.25 6.07 -5.20
CA LYS A 55 15.65 6.35 -5.55
C LYS A 55 16.20 5.30 -6.51
N LYS A 56 15.94 4.00 -6.25
CA LYS A 56 16.36 2.90 -7.13
C LYS A 56 15.78 3.05 -8.54
N PHE A 57 14.48 3.31 -8.65
CA PHE A 57 13.82 3.47 -9.95
C PHE A 57 14.25 4.75 -10.67
N SER A 58 14.34 5.89 -9.98
CA SER A 58 14.72 7.17 -10.61
C SER A 58 16.12 7.15 -11.21
N SER A 59 17.07 6.44 -10.56
CA SER A 59 18.45 6.31 -11.04
C SER A 59 18.68 5.20 -12.08
N SER A 60 17.66 4.39 -12.36
CA SER A 60 17.73 3.26 -13.30
C SER A 60 17.31 3.66 -14.71
N SER A 61 17.62 2.79 -15.70
CA SER A 61 17.10 2.83 -17.07
C SER A 61 15.84 1.98 -17.25
N LEU A 62 15.21 1.54 -16.18
CA LEU A 62 14.00 0.72 -16.22
C LEU A 62 12.81 1.50 -16.78
N ASP A 63 11.95 0.81 -17.51
CA ASP A 63 10.68 1.34 -18.00
C ASP A 63 9.55 1.16 -16.99
N ALA A 64 9.64 0.11 -16.16
CA ALA A 64 8.79 -0.10 -15.01
C ALA A 64 9.53 -0.83 -13.88
N MET A 65 9.07 -0.61 -12.65
CA MET A 65 9.44 -1.44 -11.50
C MET A 65 8.18 -1.68 -10.67
N ILE A 66 7.97 -2.94 -10.27
CA ILE A 66 6.85 -3.35 -9.43
C ILE A 66 7.33 -3.84 -8.07
N LEU A 67 6.45 -3.78 -7.09
CA LEU A 67 6.73 -4.36 -5.78
C LEU A 67 5.94 -5.65 -5.60
N LEU A 68 6.62 -6.68 -5.08
CA LEU A 68 6.06 -8.00 -4.82
C LEU A 68 6.02 -8.27 -3.33
N CYS A 69 4.97 -8.97 -2.90
CA CYS A 69 4.83 -9.47 -1.53
C CYS A 69 4.35 -10.92 -1.57
N GLU A 70 4.92 -11.77 -0.71
CA GLU A 70 4.40 -13.13 -0.52
C GLU A 70 3.06 -13.09 0.21
N VAL A 71 2.09 -13.87 -0.28
CA VAL A 71 0.74 -13.92 0.27
C VAL A 71 0.23 -15.36 0.36
N ASP A 72 -0.64 -15.62 1.33
CA ASP A 72 -1.25 -16.95 1.52
C ASP A 72 -2.29 -17.28 0.44
N ASN A 73 -2.95 -16.28 -0.11
CA ASN A 73 -3.99 -16.46 -1.12
C ASN A 73 -3.73 -15.63 -2.38
N PRO A 74 -2.77 -16.06 -3.22
CA PRO A 74 -2.37 -15.30 -4.40
C PRO A 74 -3.45 -15.17 -5.48
N SER A 75 -4.45 -16.05 -5.51
CA SER A 75 -5.53 -15.99 -6.50
C SER A 75 -6.42 -14.74 -6.41
N LYS A 76 -6.27 -13.94 -5.35
CA LYS A 76 -6.98 -12.66 -5.19
C LYS A 76 -6.27 -11.48 -5.86
N PHE A 77 -5.02 -11.64 -6.27
CA PHE A 77 -4.13 -10.56 -6.73
C PHE A 77 -3.58 -10.84 -8.14
N GLY A 78 -2.98 -9.84 -8.74
CA GLY A 78 -2.03 -10.07 -9.80
C GLY A 78 -0.84 -10.86 -9.27
N VAL A 79 -0.41 -11.89 -9.96
CA VAL A 79 0.67 -12.79 -9.51
C VAL A 79 1.83 -12.71 -10.49
N ALA A 80 3.02 -12.47 -9.95
CA ALA A 80 4.26 -12.51 -10.71
C ALA A 80 4.90 -13.90 -10.65
N TYR A 81 5.39 -14.36 -11.78
CA TYR A 81 6.16 -15.58 -11.93
C TYR A 81 7.59 -15.20 -12.29
N ILE A 82 8.53 -15.59 -11.45
CA ILE A 82 9.95 -15.27 -11.62
C ILE A 82 10.59 -16.34 -12.49
N ASP A 83 11.54 -15.92 -13.31
CA ASP A 83 12.30 -16.86 -14.15
C ASP A 83 13.17 -17.77 -13.26
N THR A 84 13.16 -19.06 -13.54
CA THR A 84 13.93 -20.05 -12.76
C THR A 84 15.41 -20.02 -13.07
N GLU A 85 15.80 -19.55 -14.26
CA GLU A 85 17.19 -19.44 -14.68
C GLU A 85 17.81 -18.09 -14.33
N ASP A 86 16.97 -17.04 -14.27
CA ASP A 86 17.40 -15.68 -13.87
C ASP A 86 16.43 -15.11 -12.84
N PRO A 87 16.72 -15.30 -11.53
CA PRO A 87 15.85 -14.81 -10.45
C PRO A 87 15.67 -13.30 -10.39
N LEU A 88 16.37 -12.53 -11.22
CA LEU A 88 16.18 -11.08 -11.33
C LEU A 88 15.13 -10.70 -12.37
N LYS A 89 14.62 -11.67 -13.13
CA LYS A 89 13.66 -11.46 -14.21
C LYS A 89 12.27 -11.96 -13.84
N ILE A 90 11.29 -11.14 -14.21
CA ILE A 90 9.89 -11.56 -14.25
C ILE A 90 9.67 -12.35 -15.56
N LYS A 91 9.16 -13.56 -15.43
CA LYS A 91 8.77 -14.41 -16.57
C LYS A 91 7.42 -14.00 -17.13
N ASN A 92 6.42 -13.87 -16.25
CA ASN A 92 5.09 -13.37 -16.60
C ASN A 92 4.33 -12.83 -15.38
N ILE A 93 3.28 -12.08 -15.66
CA ILE A 93 2.36 -11.52 -14.66
C ILE A 93 0.93 -11.90 -15.09
N ILE A 94 0.15 -12.49 -14.17
CA ILE A 94 -1.22 -12.96 -14.47
C ILE A 94 -2.18 -12.36 -13.44
N GLU A 95 -3.25 -11.73 -13.92
CA GLU A 95 -4.32 -11.20 -13.06
C GLU A 95 -5.16 -12.34 -12.48
N LYS A 96 -5.25 -12.40 -11.15
CA LYS A 96 -6.11 -13.31 -10.38
C LYS A 96 -6.17 -14.74 -10.94
N PRO A 97 -5.03 -15.44 -11.06
CA PRO A 97 -5.00 -16.78 -11.61
C PRO A 97 -5.80 -17.76 -10.74
N LYS A 98 -6.54 -18.67 -11.37
CA LYS A 98 -7.35 -19.67 -10.63
C LYS A 98 -6.50 -20.66 -9.83
N ASN A 99 -5.37 -21.07 -10.39
CA ASN A 99 -4.45 -22.04 -9.78
C ASN A 99 -3.01 -21.51 -9.86
N PRO A 100 -2.66 -20.52 -9.02
CA PRO A 100 -1.32 -19.94 -9.03
C PRO A 100 -0.29 -20.94 -8.49
N THR A 101 0.88 -21.02 -9.15
CA THR A 101 2.04 -21.78 -8.67
C THR A 101 3.09 -20.87 -8.02
N SER A 102 2.86 -19.56 -8.02
CA SER A 102 3.63 -18.54 -7.32
C SER A 102 2.78 -17.90 -6.24
N ASN A 103 3.38 -17.52 -5.13
CA ASN A 103 2.73 -16.76 -4.04
C ASN A 103 3.12 -15.27 -4.04
N LEU A 104 3.81 -14.80 -5.08
CA LEU A 104 4.29 -13.44 -5.22
C LEU A 104 3.19 -12.54 -5.81
N ALA A 105 2.44 -11.87 -4.94
CA ALA A 105 1.43 -10.89 -5.34
C ALA A 105 2.08 -9.59 -5.79
N VAL A 106 1.60 -9.04 -6.89
CA VAL A 106 1.90 -7.67 -7.32
C VAL A 106 1.07 -6.72 -6.48
N ILE A 107 1.73 -5.88 -5.69
CA ILE A 107 1.02 -4.95 -4.81
C ILE A 107 0.64 -3.67 -5.55
N GLY A 108 -0.26 -2.88 -4.97
CA GLY A 108 -0.80 -1.66 -5.58
C GLY A 108 0.16 -0.47 -5.60
N VAL A 109 1.45 -0.71 -5.87
CA VAL A 109 2.48 0.32 -6.04
C VAL A 109 3.29 0.03 -7.28
N TYR A 110 3.24 0.93 -8.25
CA TYR A 110 3.91 0.77 -9.54
C TYR A 110 4.77 2.00 -9.84
N PHE A 111 6.02 1.78 -10.22
CA PHE A 111 6.93 2.80 -10.70
C PHE A 111 7.00 2.70 -12.23
N LEU A 112 6.64 3.75 -12.92
CA LEU A 112 6.39 3.70 -14.35
C LEU A 112 7.08 4.86 -15.09
N THR A 113 7.37 4.63 -16.37
CA THR A 113 7.70 5.68 -17.33
C THR A 113 6.50 5.97 -18.24
N PRO A 114 6.48 7.10 -18.96
CA PRO A 114 5.41 7.42 -19.92
C PRO A 114 5.17 6.39 -21.01
N LYS A 115 6.11 5.46 -21.26
CA LYS A 115 5.92 4.35 -22.21
C LYS A 115 4.68 3.50 -21.90
N ILE A 116 4.25 3.46 -20.63
CA ILE A 116 3.06 2.71 -20.23
C ILE A 116 1.79 3.24 -20.92
N PHE A 117 1.72 4.52 -21.28
CA PHE A 117 0.54 5.09 -21.92
C PHE A 117 0.30 4.51 -23.30
N ASP A 118 1.36 4.31 -24.10
CA ASP A 118 1.24 3.68 -25.44
C ASP A 118 0.83 2.21 -25.34
N ILE A 119 1.20 1.55 -24.24
CA ILE A 119 0.76 0.19 -23.94
C ILE A 119 -0.73 0.19 -23.63
N ILE A 120 -1.16 1.06 -22.71
CA ILE A 120 -2.57 1.14 -22.26
C ILE A 120 -3.50 1.54 -23.39
N ASP A 121 -3.07 2.42 -24.32
CA ASP A 121 -3.87 2.83 -25.47
C ASP A 121 -4.19 1.66 -26.41
N ASN A 122 -3.38 0.59 -26.40
CA ASN A 122 -3.55 -0.63 -27.19
C ASN A 122 -4.10 -1.82 -26.36
N LEU A 123 -4.38 -1.62 -25.06
CA LEU A 123 -4.86 -2.68 -24.19
C LEU A 123 -6.31 -3.01 -24.46
N LYS A 124 -6.65 -4.30 -24.44
CA LYS A 124 -8.04 -4.76 -24.52
C LYS A 124 -8.58 -5.04 -23.12
N PRO A 125 -9.88 -4.80 -22.89
CA PRO A 125 -10.50 -5.17 -21.63
C PRO A 125 -10.40 -6.69 -21.38
N SER A 126 -10.13 -7.05 -20.14
CA SER A 126 -10.15 -8.43 -19.66
C SER A 126 -11.56 -9.03 -19.72
N MET A 127 -11.72 -10.32 -19.39
CA MET A 127 -13.03 -10.95 -19.22
C MET A 127 -13.89 -10.29 -18.14
N ARG A 128 -13.28 -9.51 -17.24
CA ARG A 128 -13.95 -8.70 -16.21
C ARG A 128 -14.45 -7.36 -16.74
N GLY A 129 -14.13 -7.02 -17.99
CA GLY A 129 -14.44 -5.73 -18.61
C GLY A 129 -13.53 -4.58 -18.16
N GLU A 130 -12.39 -4.89 -17.52
CA GLU A 130 -11.42 -3.94 -16.98
C GLU A 130 -10.14 -3.90 -17.81
N LEU A 131 -9.50 -2.74 -17.85
CA LEU A 131 -8.14 -2.57 -18.34
C LEU A 131 -7.19 -2.85 -17.17
N GLU A 132 -6.72 -4.09 -17.09
CA GLU A 132 -5.90 -4.56 -15.98
C GLU A 132 -4.49 -3.97 -16.06
N ILE A 133 -3.92 -3.60 -14.93
CA ILE A 133 -2.53 -3.12 -14.88
C ILE A 133 -1.54 -4.27 -15.10
N THR A 134 -1.88 -5.47 -14.69
CA THR A 134 -1.09 -6.68 -14.90
C THR A 134 -0.95 -7.02 -16.38
N ASP A 135 -2.03 -6.87 -17.15
CA ASP A 135 -1.99 -7.07 -18.61
C ASP A 135 -1.16 -5.97 -19.30
N ALA A 136 -1.24 -4.73 -18.81
CA ALA A 136 -0.40 -3.65 -19.32
C ALA A 136 1.09 -3.90 -19.05
N LEU A 137 1.45 -4.36 -17.86
CA LEU A 137 2.82 -4.71 -17.49
C LEU A 137 3.32 -5.91 -18.31
N GLN A 138 2.48 -6.94 -18.50
CA GLN A 138 2.82 -8.08 -19.34
C GLN A 138 3.09 -7.64 -20.79
N LEU A 139 2.21 -6.83 -21.37
CA LEU A 139 2.38 -6.32 -22.73
C LEU A 139 3.63 -5.42 -22.86
N LEU A 140 3.96 -4.66 -21.81
CA LEU A 140 5.18 -3.85 -21.76
C LEU A 140 6.43 -4.74 -21.82
N MET A 141 6.46 -5.86 -21.07
CA MET A 141 7.53 -6.87 -21.15
C MET A 141 7.62 -7.53 -22.53
N ASP A 142 6.48 -7.96 -23.08
CA ASP A 142 6.41 -8.66 -24.36
C ASP A 142 6.95 -7.79 -25.52
N LYS A 143 6.87 -6.47 -25.38
CA LYS A 143 7.47 -5.50 -26.31
C LYS A 143 8.96 -5.23 -26.06
N GLY A 144 9.59 -5.97 -25.15
CA GLY A 144 11.03 -5.87 -24.87
C GLY A 144 11.44 -4.70 -23.98
N ASN A 145 10.49 -4.09 -23.27
CA ASN A 145 10.82 -3.02 -22.32
C ASN A 145 11.39 -3.58 -21.02
N ALA A 146 12.26 -2.80 -20.38
CA ALA A 146 12.97 -3.21 -19.17
C ALA A 146 12.07 -3.07 -17.94
N ILE A 147 11.61 -4.20 -17.41
CA ILE A 147 10.84 -4.26 -16.17
C ILE A 147 11.64 -5.02 -15.10
N ALA A 148 11.70 -4.47 -13.91
CA ALA A 148 12.26 -5.13 -12.74
C ALA A 148 11.22 -5.22 -11.62
N TYR A 149 11.54 -5.98 -10.61
CA TYR A 149 10.79 -6.01 -9.37
C TYR A 149 11.68 -5.76 -8.15
N ASP A 150 11.05 -5.44 -7.06
CA ASP A 150 11.63 -5.49 -5.72
C ASP A 150 10.62 -6.13 -4.77
N THR A 151 11.10 -6.61 -3.62
CA THR A 151 10.22 -7.21 -2.62
C THR A 151 9.94 -6.23 -1.49
N VAL A 152 8.71 -6.27 -0.98
CA VAL A 152 8.35 -5.46 0.18
C VAL A 152 9.10 -5.94 1.41
N THR A 153 9.79 -5.01 2.08
CA THR A 153 10.42 -5.28 3.36
C THR A 153 9.49 -4.85 4.50
N GLY A 154 9.25 -5.75 5.44
CA GLY A 154 8.28 -5.56 6.51
C GLY A 154 6.93 -6.17 6.13
N TRP A 155 5.84 -5.47 6.41
CA TRP A 155 4.51 -5.93 6.03
C TRP A 155 3.86 -4.98 5.03
N TRP A 156 2.98 -5.56 4.24
CA TRP A 156 2.05 -4.91 3.35
C TRP A 156 0.65 -5.42 3.63
N LYS A 157 -0.36 -4.57 3.49
CA LYS A 157 -1.76 -4.93 3.61
C LYS A 157 -2.61 -4.17 2.59
N ASP A 158 -3.38 -4.92 1.82
CA ASP A 158 -4.52 -4.43 1.05
C ASP A 158 -5.71 -4.28 2.00
N THR A 159 -6.37 -3.11 2.00
CA THR A 159 -7.48 -2.77 2.88
C THR A 159 -8.82 -2.75 2.14
N GLY A 160 -9.01 -3.68 1.21
CA GLY A 160 -10.19 -3.76 0.36
C GLY A 160 -11.49 -4.17 1.08
N THR A 161 -11.41 -4.71 2.30
CA THR A 161 -12.58 -5.10 3.12
C THR A 161 -12.51 -4.50 4.53
N PRO A 162 -13.65 -4.39 5.26
CA PRO A 162 -13.64 -3.92 6.66
C PRO A 162 -12.72 -4.73 7.57
N ASP A 163 -12.66 -6.05 7.40
CA ASP A 163 -11.77 -6.93 8.18
C ASP A 163 -10.30 -6.64 7.88
N ASP A 164 -9.97 -6.32 6.62
CA ASP A 164 -8.62 -5.93 6.22
C ASP A 164 -8.20 -4.60 6.86
N ILE A 165 -9.12 -3.64 7.00
CA ILE A 165 -8.87 -2.37 7.68
C ILE A 165 -8.54 -2.63 9.16
N ILE A 166 -9.33 -3.47 9.84
CA ILE A 166 -9.08 -3.85 11.24
C ILE A 166 -7.72 -4.57 11.37
N HIS A 167 -7.40 -5.45 10.42
CA HIS A 167 -6.10 -6.13 10.42
C HIS A 167 -4.95 -5.13 10.19
N ALA A 168 -5.06 -4.22 9.23
CA ALA A 168 -4.07 -3.17 9.01
C ALA A 168 -3.86 -2.31 10.26
N ASN A 169 -4.95 -1.94 10.95
CA ASN A 169 -4.87 -1.22 12.22
C ASN A 169 -4.04 -1.98 13.27
N ARG A 170 -4.25 -3.30 13.40
CA ARG A 170 -3.43 -4.14 14.29
C ARG A 170 -1.95 -4.12 13.93
N LEU A 171 -1.62 -4.31 12.63
CA LEU A 171 -0.25 -4.28 12.15
C LEU A 171 0.45 -2.93 12.44
N VAL A 172 -0.28 -1.83 12.29
CA VAL A 172 0.22 -0.48 12.64
C VAL A 172 0.46 -0.38 14.14
N LEU A 173 -0.51 -0.77 14.95
CA LEU A 173 -0.41 -0.71 16.42
C LEU A 173 0.72 -1.58 16.95
N ASP A 174 0.93 -2.79 16.42
CA ASP A 174 2.04 -3.66 16.77
C ASP A 174 3.42 -3.05 16.42
N SER A 175 3.46 -2.14 15.45
CA SER A 175 4.69 -1.47 15.04
C SER A 175 5.01 -0.20 15.84
N ILE A 176 4.15 0.23 16.74
CA ILE A 176 4.37 1.39 17.61
C ILE A 176 5.46 1.03 18.61
N GLY A 177 6.58 1.77 18.56
CA GLY A 177 7.67 1.63 19.52
C GLY A 177 7.29 2.16 20.89
N THR A 178 8.02 1.70 21.92
CA THR A 178 7.86 2.14 23.31
C THR A 178 8.43 3.54 23.59
N GLU A 179 8.87 4.27 22.59
CA GLU A 179 9.66 5.50 22.77
C GLU A 179 8.86 6.76 23.15
N GLU A 180 7.55 6.75 23.06
CA GLU A 180 6.74 7.88 23.50
C GLU A 180 6.05 7.58 24.84
N GLN A 181 6.76 7.88 25.94
CA GLN A 181 6.18 7.88 27.28
C GLN A 181 5.33 9.13 27.47
N PHE A 182 4.03 8.97 27.61
CA PHE A 182 3.13 10.04 27.99
C PHE A 182 2.79 9.97 29.50
N LEU A 183 2.59 11.14 30.09
CA LEU A 183 2.30 11.33 31.50
C LEU A 183 0.99 10.63 31.89
N THR A 184 1.10 9.63 32.73
CA THR A 184 -0.05 8.98 33.36
C THR A 184 -0.08 9.30 34.83
N GLU A 185 -1.27 9.51 35.39
CA GLU A 185 -1.44 9.53 36.85
C GLU A 185 -1.04 8.18 37.46
N LYS A 186 -0.48 8.23 38.67
CA LYS A 186 0.30 7.14 39.28
C LYS A 186 -0.39 5.80 39.50
N ASP A 187 -1.69 5.66 39.24
CA ASP A 187 -2.48 4.50 39.67
C ASP A 187 -3.29 3.79 38.58
N ALA A 188 -3.24 4.24 37.30
CA ALA A 188 -3.87 3.51 36.22
C ALA A 188 -3.03 2.29 35.84
N SER A 189 -3.64 1.11 35.69
CA SER A 189 -2.96 -0.10 35.23
C SER A 189 -2.74 -0.01 33.74
N ILE A 190 -1.57 0.50 33.33
CA ILE A 190 -1.16 0.65 31.92
C ILE A 190 -0.11 -0.39 31.61
N LYS A 191 -0.36 -1.22 30.59
CA LYS A 191 0.53 -2.30 30.16
C LYS A 191 0.74 -2.24 28.66
N ASP A 192 2.00 -2.46 28.26
CA ASP A 192 2.45 -2.56 26.87
C ASP A 192 2.45 -1.21 26.10
N ASN A 193 2.65 -1.27 24.80
CA ASN A 193 2.85 -0.13 23.90
C ASN A 193 1.59 0.76 23.84
N ILE A 194 1.56 1.86 24.56
CA ILE A 194 0.42 2.78 24.62
C ILE A 194 0.88 4.21 24.36
N ILE A 195 0.18 4.90 23.45
CA ILE A 195 0.33 6.33 23.20
C ILE A 195 -0.92 7.05 23.72
N ILE A 196 -0.73 8.05 24.60
CA ILE A 196 -1.82 8.84 25.18
C ILE A 196 -1.59 10.30 24.82
N GLY A 197 -2.57 10.91 24.18
CA GLY A 197 -2.53 12.32 23.81
C GLY A 197 -2.66 13.26 25.03
N SER A 198 -2.13 14.48 24.90
CA SER A 198 -2.13 15.50 25.96
C SER A 198 -3.53 15.81 26.48
N ASN A 199 -3.63 16.18 27.76
CA ASN A 199 -4.88 16.51 28.45
C ASN A 199 -5.91 15.38 28.51
N THR A 200 -5.47 14.12 28.41
CA THR A 200 -6.34 12.95 28.57
C THR A 200 -6.34 12.54 30.03
N GLU A 201 -7.53 12.44 30.61
CA GLU A 201 -7.80 12.04 31.98
C GLU A 201 -8.18 10.57 32.05
N ILE A 202 -7.49 9.77 32.85
CA ILE A 202 -7.77 8.34 33.04
C ILE A 202 -8.02 8.10 34.54
N SER A 203 -9.21 7.60 34.85
CA SER A 203 -9.58 7.30 36.24
C SER A 203 -8.81 6.09 36.77
N GLN A 204 -8.49 6.13 38.10
CA GLN A 204 -7.67 5.13 38.80
C GLN A 204 -8.14 3.68 38.62
N ASP A 205 -9.45 3.45 38.59
CA ASP A 205 -10.04 2.12 38.46
C ASP A 205 -10.14 1.61 37.03
N SER A 206 -9.53 2.32 36.07
CA SER A 206 -9.51 1.93 34.64
C SER A 206 -8.25 1.16 34.29
N SER A 207 -8.37 0.25 33.33
CA SER A 207 -7.29 -0.57 32.81
C SER A 207 -7.14 -0.34 31.32
N ILE A 208 -5.93 -0.02 30.88
CA ILE A 208 -5.59 0.12 29.47
C ILE A 208 -4.55 -0.94 29.14
N ILE A 209 -4.85 -1.73 28.10
CA ILE A 209 -3.97 -2.80 27.62
C ILE A 209 -3.56 -2.44 26.20
N GLY A 210 -2.24 -2.31 25.97
CA GLY A 210 -1.71 -2.04 24.66
C GLY A 210 -1.66 -3.28 23.73
N PRO A 211 -1.30 -3.07 22.49
CA PRO A 211 -1.02 -1.76 21.90
C PRO A 211 -2.30 -0.91 21.75
N ALA A 212 -2.19 0.39 22.03
CA ALA A 212 -3.32 1.32 21.96
C ALA A 212 -2.86 2.77 21.70
N ILE A 213 -3.69 3.55 21.00
CA ILE A 213 -3.53 4.99 20.83
C ILE A 213 -4.78 5.70 21.34
N ILE A 214 -4.63 6.55 22.34
CA ILE A 214 -5.70 7.38 22.89
C ILE A 214 -5.41 8.83 22.49
N GLY A 215 -6.38 9.49 21.88
CA GLY A 215 -6.24 10.87 21.40
C GLY A 215 -6.09 11.90 22.51
N LYS A 216 -5.98 13.18 22.11
CA LYS A 216 -5.94 14.33 23.05
C LYS A 216 -7.32 14.62 23.63
N ASN A 217 -7.34 15.19 24.86
CA ASN A 217 -8.56 15.65 25.54
C ASN A 217 -9.63 14.56 25.75
N CYS A 218 -9.21 13.30 25.86
CA CYS A 218 -10.12 12.20 26.17
C CYS A 218 -10.39 12.11 27.67
N LYS A 219 -11.56 11.57 28.04
CA LYS A 219 -11.91 11.28 29.43
C LYS A 219 -12.34 9.83 29.58
N ILE A 220 -11.49 9.03 30.23
CA ILE A 220 -11.73 7.60 30.48
C ILE A 220 -12.16 7.51 31.96
N ARG A 221 -13.44 7.20 32.17
CA ARG A 221 -14.05 7.17 33.49
C ARG A 221 -13.84 5.83 34.21
N ASN A 222 -14.26 5.76 35.46
CA ASN A 222 -14.06 4.61 36.36
C ASN A 222 -14.55 3.29 35.74
N THR A 223 -13.82 2.22 36.07
CA THR A 223 -14.16 0.82 35.68
C THR A 223 -14.17 0.51 34.20
N VAL A 224 -13.49 1.34 33.38
CA VAL A 224 -13.34 1.08 31.95
C VAL A 224 -12.10 0.21 31.69
N ARG A 225 -12.27 -0.81 30.85
CA ARG A 225 -11.16 -1.59 30.27
C ARG A 225 -11.09 -1.34 28.77
N LEU A 226 -9.95 -0.81 28.30
CA LEU A 226 -9.66 -0.56 26.89
C LEU A 226 -8.52 -1.44 26.42
N GLY A 227 -8.61 -1.88 25.15
CA GLY A 227 -7.58 -2.65 24.48
C GLY A 227 -7.70 -4.16 24.62
N PRO A 228 -6.74 -4.90 24.01
CA PRO A 228 -5.72 -4.35 23.10
C PRO A 228 -6.30 -3.92 21.73
N TYR A 229 -5.47 -3.21 20.95
CA TYR A 229 -5.78 -2.76 19.59
C TYR A 229 -6.90 -1.71 19.48
N VAL A 230 -6.77 -0.65 20.26
CA VAL A 230 -7.69 0.50 20.27
C VAL A 230 -6.97 1.77 19.82
#